data_2dc4680ad56e76952bc23b5f69f7111c
#
_entry.id   2dc4680ad56e76952bc23b5f69f7111c
#
_cell.length_a   1.000
_cell.length_b   1.000
_cell.length_c   1.000
_cell.angle_alpha   90.00
_cell.angle_beta   90.00
_cell.angle_gamma   90.00
#
_symmetry.space_group_name_H-M   'P 1'
#
loop_
_entity.id
_entity.type
_entity.pdbx_description
1 polymer ?
#
loop_
_entity_poly.entity_id
_entity_poly.type
_entity_poly.pdbx_seq_one_letter_code
_entity_poly.pdbx_strand_id
1 'polypeptide(L)'
;MLAEAKDNSELMIDLAYAAVFFNDPGMADEVAHLEQHMNELVQSMREVCILACRRPTEAESMASVLQVISAIEGIANAAIDITRIV
;
A
#
# COMPACT_ATOMS: atom_id res chain seq x y z
N MET A 1 -3.26 -6.28 -10.06
CA MET A 1 -2.20 -5.54 -9.36
C MET A 1 -2.75 -4.46 -8.43
N LEU A 2 -3.56 -3.55 -8.93
CA LEU A 2 -4.16 -2.50 -8.11
C LEU A 2 -5.13 -3.06 -7.05
N ALA A 3 -5.98 -4.03 -7.41
CA ALA A 3 -6.87 -4.69 -6.48
C ALA A 3 -6.11 -5.41 -5.35
N GLU A 4 -5.01 -6.07 -5.69
CA GLU A 4 -4.14 -6.72 -4.70
C GLU A 4 -3.53 -5.70 -3.75
N ALA A 5 -3.06 -4.57 -4.25
CA ALA A 5 -2.51 -3.50 -3.44
C ALA A 5 -3.55 -2.91 -2.48
N LYS A 6 -4.77 -2.70 -2.97
CA LYS A 6 -5.89 -2.22 -2.15
C LYS A 6 -6.21 -3.23 -1.04
N ASP A 7 -6.34 -4.50 -1.38
CA ASP A 7 -6.67 -5.55 -0.40
C ASP A 7 -5.56 -5.69 0.65
N ASN A 8 -4.29 -5.62 0.24
CA ASN A 8 -3.17 -5.63 1.17
C ASN A 8 -3.17 -4.43 2.11
N SER A 9 -3.51 -3.24 1.61
CA SER A 9 -3.56 -2.04 2.46
C SER A 9 -4.66 -2.14 3.52
N GLU A 10 -5.81 -2.69 3.16
CA GLU A 10 -6.91 -2.93 4.10
C GLU A 10 -6.51 -3.95 5.16
N LEU A 11 -5.87 -5.04 4.74
CA LEU A 11 -5.38 -6.07 5.68
C LEU A 11 -4.32 -5.49 6.63
N MET A 12 -3.42 -4.66 6.15
CA MET A 12 -2.42 -3.99 6.97
C MET A 12 -3.06 -3.14 8.07
N ILE A 13 -4.09 -2.36 7.74
CA ILE A 13 -4.82 -1.54 8.71
C ILE A 13 -5.51 -2.43 9.75
N ASP A 14 -6.21 -3.47 9.30
CA ASP A 14 -6.91 -4.38 10.21
C ASP A 14 -5.94 -5.07 11.19
N LEU A 15 -4.81 -5.56 10.67
CA LEU A 15 -3.79 -6.19 11.50
C LEU A 15 -3.10 -5.19 12.44
N ALA A 16 -2.90 -3.95 11.98
CA ALA A 16 -2.30 -2.91 12.82
C ALA A 16 -3.19 -2.58 14.02
N TYR A 17 -4.49 -2.43 13.82
CA TYR A 17 -5.44 -2.23 14.91
C TYR A 17 -5.48 -3.43 15.85
N ALA A 18 -5.49 -4.65 15.31
CA ALA A 18 -5.47 -5.85 16.11
C ALA A 18 -4.18 -5.96 16.94
N ALA A 19 -3.04 -5.62 16.34
CA ALA A 19 -1.75 -5.62 17.03
C ALA A 19 -1.76 -4.70 18.26
N VAL A 20 -2.31 -3.51 18.12
CA VAL A 20 -2.44 -2.54 19.21
C VAL A 20 -3.45 -3.02 20.24
N PHE A 21 -4.62 -3.48 19.79
CA PHE A 21 -5.70 -3.91 20.67
C PHE A 21 -5.29 -5.09 21.56
N PHE A 22 -4.58 -6.08 20.98
CA PHE A 22 -4.12 -7.26 21.69
C PHE A 22 -2.69 -7.14 22.21
N ASN A 23 -2.02 -6.01 21.96
CA ASN A 23 -0.61 -5.81 22.30
C ASN A 23 0.26 -6.97 21.79
N ASP A 24 0.13 -7.31 20.51
CA ASP A 24 0.74 -8.48 19.89
C ASP A 24 1.84 -8.06 18.90
N PRO A 25 3.13 -8.19 19.29
CA PRO A 25 4.25 -7.85 18.42
C PRO A 25 4.31 -8.73 17.16
N GLY A 26 3.80 -9.96 17.21
CA GLY A 26 3.76 -10.87 16.07
C GLY A 26 2.88 -10.34 14.96
N MET A 27 1.72 -9.76 15.29
CA MET A 27 0.85 -9.10 14.30
C MET A 27 1.50 -7.85 13.72
N ALA A 28 2.23 -7.09 14.56
CA ALA A 28 2.98 -5.93 14.08
C ALA A 28 4.07 -6.34 13.07
N ASP A 29 4.75 -7.45 13.28
CA ASP A 29 5.73 -8.00 12.36
C ASP A 29 5.08 -8.40 11.03
N GLU A 30 3.88 -8.97 11.06
CA GLU A 30 3.12 -9.28 9.84
C GLU A 30 2.79 -8.03 9.03
N VAL A 31 2.43 -6.93 9.69
CA VAL A 31 2.19 -5.65 9.01
C VAL A 31 3.47 -5.18 8.32
N ALA A 32 4.63 -5.32 8.95
CA ALA A 32 5.91 -4.96 8.34
C ALA A 32 6.23 -5.80 7.10
N HIS A 33 5.93 -7.11 7.12
CA HIS A 33 6.08 -7.98 5.96
C HIS A 33 5.14 -7.58 4.82
N LEU A 34 3.89 -7.24 5.13
CA LEU A 34 2.93 -6.77 4.13
C LEU A 34 3.35 -5.43 3.53
N GLU A 35 3.97 -4.55 4.32
CA GLU A 35 4.52 -3.29 3.79
C GLU A 35 5.59 -3.54 2.74
N GLN A 36 6.50 -4.50 3.01
CA GLN A 36 7.54 -4.83 2.05
C GLN A 36 6.95 -5.32 0.73
N HIS A 37 5.95 -6.19 0.80
CA HIS A 37 5.22 -6.65 -0.39
C HIS A 37 4.49 -5.50 -1.08
N MET A 38 3.88 -4.61 -0.32
CA MET A 38 3.20 -3.41 -0.83
C MET A 38 4.16 -2.51 -1.59
N ASN A 39 5.36 -2.29 -1.06
CA ASN A 39 6.38 -1.47 -1.73
C ASN A 39 6.77 -2.05 -3.09
N GLU A 40 6.89 -3.37 -3.19
CA GLU A 40 7.16 -4.05 -4.46
C GLU A 40 6.02 -3.87 -5.46
N LEU A 41 4.77 -4.03 -5.02
CA LEU A 41 3.59 -3.83 -5.86
C LEU A 41 3.48 -2.38 -6.36
N VAL A 42 3.69 -1.43 -5.47
CA VAL A 42 3.64 0.00 -5.80
C VAL A 42 4.71 0.35 -6.83
N GLN A 43 5.92 -0.14 -6.66
CA GLN A 43 6.99 0.10 -7.61
C GLN A 43 6.65 -0.45 -9.00
N SER A 44 6.14 -1.67 -9.06
CA SER A 44 5.72 -2.27 -10.33
C SER A 44 4.59 -1.49 -10.99
N MET A 45 3.61 -1.03 -10.21
CA MET A 45 2.51 -0.22 -10.73
C MET A 45 2.99 1.12 -11.26
N ARG A 46 3.94 1.78 -10.57
CA ARG A 46 4.51 3.04 -11.03
C ARG A 46 5.28 2.88 -12.33
N GLU A 47 6.04 1.80 -12.48
CA GLU A 47 6.77 1.50 -13.71
C GLU A 47 5.81 1.33 -14.89
N VAL A 48 4.72 0.58 -14.70
CA VAL A 48 3.69 0.40 -15.73
C VAL A 48 3.06 1.75 -16.09
N CYS A 49 2.74 2.59 -15.10
CA CYS A 49 2.15 3.90 -15.33
C CYS A 49 3.09 4.83 -16.11
N ILE A 50 4.38 4.82 -15.80
CA ILE A 50 5.38 5.62 -16.51
C ILE A 50 5.44 5.20 -17.97
N LEU A 51 5.44 3.90 -18.25
CA LEU A 51 5.43 3.40 -19.62
C LEU A 51 4.15 3.78 -20.37
N ALA A 52 3.00 3.69 -19.72
CA ALA A 52 1.71 4.08 -20.28
C ALA A 52 1.63 5.59 -20.58
N CYS A 53 2.24 6.43 -19.75
CA CYS A 53 2.26 7.88 -19.90
C CYS A 53 3.01 8.34 -21.16
N ARG A 54 3.81 7.46 -21.79
CA ARG A 54 4.43 7.76 -23.09
C ARG A 54 3.42 7.84 -24.22
N ARG A 55 2.20 7.33 -24.01
CA ARG A 55 1.11 7.41 -24.96
C ARG A 55 0.23 8.60 -24.60
N PRO A 56 0.11 9.61 -25.48
CA PRO A 56 -0.65 10.83 -25.15
C PRO A 56 -2.11 10.58 -24.76
N THR A 57 -2.72 9.53 -25.32
CA THR A 57 -4.11 9.19 -25.06
C THR A 57 -4.35 8.57 -23.68
N GLU A 58 -3.29 8.12 -23.00
CA GLU A 58 -3.39 7.42 -21.72
C GLU A 58 -2.85 8.24 -20.54
N ALA A 59 -2.14 9.33 -20.81
CA ALA A 59 -1.45 10.10 -19.77
C ALA A 59 -2.40 10.61 -18.68
N GLU A 60 -3.58 11.10 -19.04
CA GLU A 60 -4.56 11.64 -18.10
C GLU A 60 -5.12 10.53 -17.19
N SER A 61 -5.46 9.38 -17.78
CA SER A 61 -5.94 8.22 -17.00
C SER A 61 -4.87 7.71 -16.04
N MET A 62 -3.61 7.71 -16.49
CA MET A 62 -2.50 7.26 -15.64
C MET A 62 -2.21 8.22 -14.50
N ALA A 63 -2.44 9.52 -14.67
CA ALA A 63 -2.33 10.48 -13.58
C ALA A 63 -3.32 10.14 -12.44
N SER A 64 -4.56 9.78 -12.79
CA SER A 64 -5.55 9.35 -11.81
C SER A 64 -5.14 8.05 -11.11
N VAL A 65 -4.58 7.09 -11.84
CA VAL A 65 -4.06 5.84 -11.26
C VAL A 65 -2.92 6.12 -10.28
N LEU A 66 -2.01 7.02 -10.62
CA LEU A 66 -0.91 7.42 -9.72
C LEU A 66 -1.43 8.04 -8.43
N GLN A 67 -2.52 8.82 -8.48
CA GLN A 67 -3.16 9.36 -7.27
C GLN A 67 -3.72 8.25 -6.39
N VAL A 68 -4.34 7.23 -6.97
CA VAL A 68 -4.85 6.08 -6.22
C VAL A 68 -3.70 5.30 -5.57
N ILE A 69 -2.60 5.10 -6.30
CA ILE A 69 -1.40 4.44 -5.76
C ILE A 69 -0.87 5.21 -4.55
N SER A 70 -0.79 6.53 -4.64
CA SER A 70 -0.34 7.38 -3.52
C SER A 70 -1.26 7.28 -2.30
N ALA A 71 -2.58 7.18 -2.52
CA ALA A 71 -3.54 6.98 -1.44
C ALA A 71 -3.34 5.63 -0.75
N ILE A 72 -3.10 4.57 -1.53
CA ILE A 72 -2.82 3.24 -0.99
C ILE A 72 -1.54 3.24 -0.16
N GLU A 73 -0.48 3.90 -0.63
CA GLU A 73 0.77 4.08 0.13
C GLU A 73 0.52 4.82 1.45
N GLY A 74 -0.34 5.84 1.43
CA GLY A 74 -0.73 6.57 2.63
C GLY A 74 -1.39 5.67 3.67
N ILE A 75 -2.28 4.77 3.24
CA ILE A 75 -2.91 3.79 4.12
C ILE A 75 -1.88 2.82 4.70
N ALA A 76 -0.96 2.32 3.88
CA ALA A 76 0.09 1.42 4.32
C ALA A 76 1.02 2.10 5.35
N ASN A 77 1.41 3.34 5.10
CA ASN A 77 2.22 4.13 6.04
C ASN A 77 1.49 4.35 7.37
N ALA A 78 0.19 4.63 7.33
CA ALA A 78 -0.62 4.78 8.53
C ALA A 78 -0.66 3.48 9.34
N ALA A 79 -0.78 2.34 8.67
CA ALA A 79 -0.76 1.03 9.34
C ALA A 79 0.57 0.80 10.08
N ILE A 80 1.69 1.12 9.45
CA ILE A 80 3.02 1.02 10.08
C ILE A 80 3.12 1.96 11.29
N ASP A 81 2.63 3.18 11.17
CA ASP A 81 2.66 4.15 12.28
C ASP A 81 1.85 3.63 13.48
N ILE A 82 0.70 3.00 13.22
CA ILE A 82 -0.11 2.39 14.28
C ILE A 82 0.66 1.28 14.98
N THR A 83 1.39 0.44 14.26
CA THR A 83 2.17 -0.67 14.85
C THR A 83 3.31 -0.20 15.73
N ARG A 84 3.78 1.03 15.58
CA ARG A 84 4.86 1.59 16.43
C ARG A 84 4.42 1.82 17.88
N ILE A 85 3.13 1.76 18.16
CA ILE A 85 2.59 1.87 19.51
C ILE A 85 2.80 0.57 20.31
N VAL A 86 2.93 -0.55 19.63
CA VAL A 86 3.11 -1.90 20.23
C VAL A 86 4.58 -2.15 20.73
#